data_8523a766007f8d6c10e4a8ca3ae8907f
#
_entry.id   8523a766007f8d6c10e4a8ca3ae8907f
#
_cell.length_a   1.000
_cell.length_b   1.000
_cell.length_c   1.000
_cell.angle_alpha   90.00
_cell.angle_beta   90.00
_cell.angle_gamma   90.00
#
_symmetry.space_group_name_H-M   'P 1'
#
loop_
_entity.id
_entity.type
_entity.pdbx_description
1 polymer ?
#
loop_
_entity_poly.entity_id
_entity_poly.type
_entity_poly.pdbx_seq_one_letter_code
_entity_poly.pdbx_strand_id
1 'polypeptide(L)'
;MNALDLIHPEWAVHKNVHAFFTTRHGGVSMEKFSALNLSHAVGDDQEHVAQNRQILNGYLPSPPHWVTQVHSNTAVTAETSNETTKADALYTRKQRTVCGIMTADCLAVLFTNRSGDQVAVAHAGWRGLAEGVLRQTVSKFTSIPSDLLVQLGPAISQKHYEVREDLLQRFVDLDNTYQKYFLPSTQGRYFADLYGIARHQLQQL
;
A
#
# COMPACT_ATOMS: atom_id res chain seq x y z
N MET A 1 -5.49 -26.99 -5.82
CA MET A 1 -5.48 -25.57 -5.44
C MET A 1 -4.97 -24.79 -6.64
N ASN A 2 -5.67 -23.78 -7.09
CA ASN A 2 -5.19 -22.90 -8.16
C ASN A 2 -4.00 -22.09 -7.63
N ALA A 3 -2.94 -21.95 -8.45
CA ALA A 3 -1.81 -21.10 -8.10
C ALA A 3 -2.27 -19.65 -7.92
N LEU A 4 -1.60 -18.91 -7.03
CA LEU A 4 -1.84 -17.48 -6.89
C LEU A 4 -1.42 -16.76 -8.18
N ASP A 5 -2.23 -15.80 -8.58
CA ASP A 5 -1.90 -14.87 -9.65
C ASP A 5 -1.19 -13.66 -9.02
N LEU A 6 0.13 -13.55 -9.27
CA LEU A 6 1.01 -12.58 -8.65
C LEU A 6 1.50 -11.56 -9.68
N ILE A 7 1.48 -10.29 -9.31
CA ILE A 7 2.05 -9.20 -10.09
C ILE A 7 3.43 -8.88 -9.51
N HIS A 8 4.48 -9.17 -10.26
CA HIS A 8 5.85 -8.83 -9.88
C HIS A 8 6.19 -7.44 -10.39
N PRO A 9 6.69 -6.54 -9.52
CA PRO A 9 7.09 -5.21 -9.97
C PRO A 9 8.34 -5.28 -10.86
N GLU A 10 8.32 -4.53 -11.95
CA GLU A 10 9.47 -4.35 -12.85
C GLU A 10 10.30 -3.16 -12.35
N TRP A 11 11.15 -3.37 -11.38
CA TRP A 11 12.04 -2.36 -10.82
C TRP A 11 13.47 -2.87 -10.61
N ALA A 12 14.45 -2.00 -10.80
CA ALA A 12 15.87 -2.35 -10.68
C ALA A 12 16.31 -2.32 -9.21
N VAL A 13 15.96 -3.34 -8.44
CA VAL A 13 16.32 -3.47 -7.02
C VAL A 13 17.44 -4.47 -6.79
N HIS A 14 18.04 -4.42 -5.61
CA HIS A 14 19.03 -5.41 -5.20
C HIS A 14 18.43 -6.82 -5.18
N LYS A 15 19.21 -7.82 -5.59
CA LYS A 15 18.77 -9.23 -5.72
C LYS A 15 18.19 -9.87 -4.44
N ASN A 16 18.48 -9.28 -3.27
CA ASN A 16 17.96 -9.75 -1.98
C ASN A 16 16.56 -9.20 -1.67
N VAL A 17 16.05 -8.27 -2.48
CA VAL A 17 14.72 -7.69 -2.30
C VAL A 17 13.72 -8.43 -3.17
N HIS A 18 12.70 -8.98 -2.52
CA HIS A 18 11.61 -9.68 -3.18
C HIS A 18 10.29 -8.99 -2.85
N ALA A 19 9.48 -8.73 -3.87
CA ALA A 19 8.18 -8.11 -3.70
C ALA A 19 7.21 -8.60 -4.77
N PHE A 20 5.94 -8.63 -4.43
CA PHE A 20 4.84 -8.87 -5.36
C PHE A 20 3.55 -8.26 -4.83
N PHE A 21 2.58 -8.12 -5.71
CA PHE A 21 1.19 -7.84 -5.37
C PHE A 21 0.36 -9.08 -5.68
N THR A 22 -0.55 -9.45 -4.79
CA THR A 22 -1.54 -10.48 -5.11
C THR A 22 -2.65 -9.86 -5.94
N THR A 23 -3.29 -10.68 -6.77
CA THR A 23 -4.58 -10.35 -7.35
C THR A 23 -5.70 -10.95 -6.49
N ARG A 24 -6.93 -10.77 -6.91
CA ARG A 24 -8.07 -11.40 -6.24
C ARG A 24 -8.23 -12.90 -6.52
N HIS A 25 -7.39 -13.49 -7.37
CA HIS A 25 -7.51 -14.89 -7.82
C HIS A 25 -6.71 -15.86 -6.94
N GLY A 26 -7.15 -17.13 -6.92
CA GLY A 26 -6.42 -18.25 -6.29
C GLY A 26 -6.77 -18.55 -4.84
N GLY A 27 -7.76 -17.85 -4.27
CA GLY A 27 -8.26 -18.09 -2.92
C GLY A 27 -9.55 -18.92 -2.88
N VAL A 28 -10.19 -18.91 -1.70
CA VAL A 28 -11.39 -19.70 -1.39
C VAL A 28 -12.60 -18.86 -0.99
N SER A 29 -12.45 -17.56 -0.78
CA SER A 29 -13.56 -16.67 -0.48
C SER A 29 -14.57 -16.64 -1.62
N MET A 30 -15.84 -16.40 -1.28
CA MET A 30 -16.96 -16.49 -2.20
C MET A 30 -17.62 -15.13 -2.42
N GLU A 31 -18.54 -15.06 -3.37
CA GLU A 31 -19.40 -13.90 -3.67
C GLU A 31 -18.57 -12.62 -3.89
N LYS A 32 -18.91 -11.53 -3.19
CA LYS A 32 -18.22 -10.23 -3.32
C LYS A 32 -16.75 -10.28 -2.87
N PHE A 33 -16.36 -11.27 -2.06
CA PHE A 33 -15.00 -11.46 -1.59
C PHE A 33 -14.16 -12.41 -2.47
N SER A 34 -14.78 -12.96 -3.53
CA SER A 34 -14.14 -13.94 -4.41
C SER A 34 -12.89 -13.37 -5.10
N ALA A 35 -11.75 -14.03 -4.95
CA ALA A 35 -11.53 -15.29 -4.22
C ALA A 35 -10.49 -15.14 -3.08
N LEU A 36 -9.46 -14.28 -3.21
CA LEU A 36 -8.31 -14.17 -2.30
C LEU A 36 -8.45 -12.96 -1.38
N ASN A 37 -9.52 -12.88 -0.61
CA ASN A 37 -9.60 -11.89 0.44
C ASN A 37 -8.69 -12.28 1.62
N LEU A 38 -7.82 -11.35 2.04
CA LEU A 38 -6.84 -11.53 3.12
C LEU A 38 -7.23 -10.75 4.39
N SER A 39 -8.30 -9.94 4.32
CA SER A 39 -8.72 -9.06 5.40
C SER A 39 -9.79 -9.68 6.29
N HIS A 40 -9.52 -9.74 7.59
CA HIS A 40 -10.52 -10.11 8.60
C HIS A 40 -11.57 -9.02 8.88
N ALA A 41 -11.35 -7.78 8.40
CA ALA A 41 -12.12 -6.60 8.79
C ALA A 41 -13.27 -6.23 7.84
N VAL A 42 -13.46 -6.96 6.74
CA VAL A 42 -14.42 -6.59 5.67
C VAL A 42 -15.73 -7.37 5.70
N GLY A 43 -15.86 -8.31 6.66
CA GLY A 43 -17.11 -9.09 6.86
C GLY A 43 -17.18 -10.38 6.02
N ASP A 44 -16.04 -10.90 5.56
CA ASP A 44 -15.93 -12.23 4.97
C ASP A 44 -15.93 -13.33 6.04
N ASP A 45 -16.14 -14.57 5.62
CA ASP A 45 -15.97 -15.75 6.46
C ASP A 45 -14.54 -15.84 6.98
N GLN A 46 -14.38 -15.95 8.31
CA GLN A 46 -13.07 -15.92 8.96
C GLN A 46 -12.24 -17.18 8.64
N GLU A 47 -12.90 -18.31 8.38
CA GLU A 47 -12.20 -19.54 7.96
C GLU A 47 -11.67 -19.39 6.54
N HIS A 48 -12.44 -18.77 5.63
CA HIS A 48 -11.97 -18.48 4.28
C HIS A 48 -10.76 -17.54 4.30
N VAL A 49 -10.80 -16.47 5.11
CA VAL A 49 -9.68 -15.54 5.25
C VAL A 49 -8.44 -16.25 5.82
N ALA A 50 -8.61 -17.08 6.85
CA ALA A 50 -7.50 -17.84 7.43
C ALA A 50 -6.88 -18.80 6.39
N GLN A 51 -7.71 -19.48 5.61
CA GLN A 51 -7.26 -20.38 4.53
C GLN A 51 -6.55 -19.60 3.42
N ASN A 52 -7.05 -18.44 3.00
CA ASN A 52 -6.39 -17.56 2.03
C ASN A 52 -5.01 -17.10 2.52
N ARG A 53 -4.89 -16.73 3.78
CA ARG A 53 -3.60 -16.36 4.40
C ARG A 53 -2.64 -17.54 4.45
N GLN A 54 -3.14 -18.75 4.71
CA GLN A 54 -2.32 -19.97 4.66
C GLN A 54 -1.82 -20.26 3.23
N ILE A 55 -2.67 -20.08 2.22
CA ILE A 55 -2.26 -20.19 0.81
C ILE A 55 -1.14 -19.19 0.51
N LEU A 56 -1.33 -17.91 0.87
CA LEU A 56 -0.31 -16.86 0.67
C LEU A 56 1.01 -17.20 1.37
N ASN A 57 0.97 -17.72 2.59
CA ASN A 57 2.16 -18.10 3.36
C ASN A 57 3.03 -19.14 2.63
N GLY A 58 2.46 -19.98 1.77
CA GLY A 58 3.19 -20.92 0.92
C GLY A 58 4.11 -20.28 -0.12
N TYR A 59 3.94 -18.99 -0.41
CA TYR A 59 4.75 -18.20 -1.36
C TYR A 59 5.80 -17.31 -0.67
N LEU A 60 5.87 -17.32 0.65
CA LEU A 60 6.65 -16.36 1.44
C LEU A 60 7.68 -17.09 2.32
N PRO A 61 8.81 -16.44 2.63
CA PRO A 61 9.84 -17.03 3.51
C PRO A 61 9.43 -17.09 4.98
N SER A 62 8.40 -16.33 5.36
CA SER A 62 7.76 -16.30 6.69
C SER A 62 6.36 -15.70 6.56
N PRO A 63 5.45 -15.91 7.52
CA PRO A 63 4.17 -15.20 7.54
C PRO A 63 4.37 -13.69 7.54
N PRO A 64 3.55 -12.92 6.80
CA PRO A 64 3.64 -11.47 6.80
C PRO A 64 3.32 -10.87 8.17
N HIS A 65 4.03 -9.80 8.51
CA HIS A 65 3.58 -8.89 9.55
C HIS A 65 2.44 -8.05 9.00
N TRP A 66 1.31 -8.12 9.68
CA TRP A 66 0.11 -7.33 9.39
C TRP A 66 -0.11 -6.31 10.49
N VAL A 67 -0.82 -5.24 10.17
CA VAL A 67 -1.28 -4.20 11.11
C VAL A 67 -2.76 -3.91 10.89
N THR A 68 -3.42 -3.32 11.88
CA THR A 68 -4.75 -2.75 11.70
C THR A 68 -4.64 -1.43 10.95
N GLN A 69 -4.95 -1.47 9.64
CA GLN A 69 -4.94 -0.28 8.78
C GLN A 69 -6.14 0.63 9.12
N VAL A 70 -5.86 1.90 9.39
CA VAL A 70 -6.85 2.90 9.83
C VAL A 70 -6.84 4.15 8.95
N HIS A 71 -6.18 4.10 7.81
CA HIS A 71 -5.98 5.22 6.86
C HIS A 71 -5.22 6.40 7.49
N SER A 72 -4.30 6.12 8.41
CA SER A 72 -3.43 7.12 9.06
C SER A 72 -2.13 7.33 8.29
N ASN A 73 -1.25 8.15 8.86
CA ASN A 73 0.13 8.30 8.40
C ASN A 73 1.15 7.49 9.23
N THR A 74 0.69 6.65 10.15
CA THR A 74 1.57 5.94 11.08
C THR A 74 2.37 4.85 10.37
N ALA A 75 3.70 4.93 10.48
CA ALA A 75 4.64 3.92 10.02
C ALA A 75 5.33 3.26 11.23
N VAL A 76 5.36 1.94 11.26
CA VAL A 76 5.93 1.16 12.38
C VAL A 76 6.97 0.16 11.89
N THR A 77 7.82 -0.31 12.80
CA THR A 77 8.75 -1.41 12.53
C THR A 77 8.03 -2.73 12.67
N ALA A 78 8.17 -3.62 11.70
CA ALA A 78 7.43 -4.88 11.63
C ALA A 78 7.66 -5.75 12.88
N GLU A 79 8.91 -5.86 13.32
CA GLU A 79 9.30 -6.72 14.45
C GLU A 79 8.73 -6.27 15.81
N THR A 80 8.32 -5.03 15.93
CA THR A 80 7.75 -4.45 17.17
C THR A 80 6.25 -4.19 17.06
N SER A 81 5.62 -4.63 15.98
CA SER A 81 4.20 -4.50 15.73
C SER A 81 3.49 -5.86 15.62
N ASN A 82 2.18 -5.83 15.69
CA ASN A 82 1.32 -6.98 15.49
C ASN A 82 -0.01 -6.56 14.86
N GLU A 83 -0.92 -7.50 14.64
CA GLU A 83 -2.20 -7.24 13.97
C GLU A 83 -3.12 -6.24 14.71
N THR A 84 -2.91 -6.00 15.99
CA THR A 84 -3.68 -4.99 16.76
C THR A 84 -3.05 -3.60 16.73
N THR A 85 -1.81 -3.48 16.21
CA THR A 85 -1.13 -2.20 16.07
C THR A 85 -1.81 -1.38 14.96
N LYS A 86 -2.28 -0.19 15.30
CA LYS A 86 -2.89 0.73 14.32
C LYS A 86 -1.80 1.46 13.54
N ALA A 87 -1.65 1.15 12.26
CA ALA A 87 -0.67 1.75 11.37
C ALA A 87 -1.07 1.53 9.91
N ASP A 88 -0.45 2.27 9.01
CA ASP A 88 -0.68 2.15 7.57
C ASP A 88 0.63 1.96 6.79
N ALA A 89 1.75 1.82 7.48
CA ALA A 89 3.01 1.44 6.86
C ALA A 89 3.86 0.56 7.80
N LEU A 90 4.59 -0.36 7.18
CA LEU A 90 5.50 -1.29 7.84
C LEU A 90 6.91 -1.14 7.24
N TYR A 91 7.92 -1.17 8.10
CA TYR A 91 9.33 -1.10 7.76
C TYR A 91 10.11 -2.20 8.45
N THR A 92 11.16 -2.72 7.80
CA THR A 92 12.10 -3.68 8.42
C THR A 92 13.51 -3.56 7.83
N ARG A 93 14.49 -3.97 8.64
CA ARG A 93 15.88 -4.26 8.24
C ARG A 93 16.24 -5.73 8.45
N LYS A 94 15.33 -6.49 8.99
CA LYS A 94 15.58 -7.89 9.33
C LYS A 94 15.33 -8.78 8.11
N GLN A 95 16.31 -9.58 7.76
CA GLN A 95 16.18 -10.55 6.68
C GLN A 95 15.04 -11.54 6.95
N ARG A 96 14.39 -11.99 5.90
CA ARG A 96 13.24 -12.92 5.92
C ARG A 96 12.02 -12.41 6.66
N THR A 97 11.97 -11.13 7.03
CA THR A 97 10.78 -10.47 7.58
C THR A 97 9.93 -9.96 6.42
N VAL A 98 8.68 -10.35 6.37
CA VAL A 98 7.74 -9.95 5.33
C VAL A 98 6.81 -8.86 5.86
N CYS A 99 6.85 -7.69 5.25
CA CYS A 99 5.91 -6.60 5.50
C CYS A 99 4.71 -6.75 4.57
N GLY A 100 3.48 -6.79 5.10
CA GLY A 100 2.25 -6.90 4.33
C GLY A 100 1.29 -5.75 4.59
N ILE A 101 0.69 -5.22 3.53
CA ILE A 101 -0.47 -4.33 3.60
C ILE A 101 -1.57 -4.84 2.68
N MET A 102 -2.80 -4.47 2.99
CA MET A 102 -3.98 -4.87 2.21
C MET A 102 -4.59 -3.65 1.54
N THR A 103 -4.84 -3.76 0.24
CA THR A 103 -5.50 -2.71 -0.53
C THR A 103 -6.56 -3.32 -1.45
N ALA A 104 -7.64 -2.59 -1.71
CA ALA A 104 -8.59 -2.89 -2.77
C ALA A 104 -8.52 -1.78 -3.84
N ASP A 105 -8.74 -0.53 -3.45
CA ASP A 105 -8.70 0.64 -4.34
C ASP A 105 -7.58 1.61 -3.98
N CYS A 106 -7.17 1.65 -2.70
CA CYS A 106 -6.09 2.49 -2.23
C CYS A 106 -4.75 2.09 -2.83
N LEU A 107 -3.83 3.05 -2.98
CA LEU A 107 -2.51 2.82 -3.54
C LEU A 107 -1.62 2.04 -2.56
N ALA A 108 -1.07 0.92 -3.03
CA ALA A 108 0.02 0.22 -2.36
C ALA A 108 1.36 0.81 -2.80
N VAL A 109 2.26 1.09 -1.87
CA VAL A 109 3.60 1.63 -2.18
C VAL A 109 4.66 0.77 -1.54
N LEU A 110 5.61 0.29 -2.34
CA LEU A 110 6.76 -0.49 -1.91
C LEU A 110 8.01 0.38 -1.92
N PHE A 111 8.85 0.22 -0.91
CA PHE A 111 10.09 0.95 -0.76
C PHE A 111 11.26 0.00 -0.48
N THR A 112 12.41 0.31 -1.02
CA THR A 112 13.69 -0.27 -0.62
C THR A 112 14.80 0.74 -0.82
N ASN A 113 15.94 0.54 -0.17
CA ASN A 113 17.16 1.28 -0.48
C ASN A 113 18.00 0.54 -1.54
N ARG A 114 18.96 1.23 -2.16
CA ARG A 114 19.81 0.63 -3.21
C ARG A 114 20.64 -0.55 -2.73
N SER A 115 21.04 -0.58 -1.45
CA SER A 115 21.77 -1.72 -0.85
C SER A 115 20.87 -2.95 -0.60
N GLY A 116 19.54 -2.79 -0.60
CA GLY A 116 18.59 -3.90 -0.42
C GLY A 116 18.58 -4.47 0.98
N ASP A 117 18.98 -3.69 1.99
CA ASP A 117 18.99 -4.10 3.41
C ASP A 117 17.87 -3.43 4.24
N GLN A 118 17.06 -2.60 3.61
CA GLN A 118 15.91 -1.92 4.20
C GLN A 118 14.73 -1.99 3.25
N VAL A 119 13.58 -2.41 3.73
CA VAL A 119 12.34 -2.44 2.94
C VAL A 119 11.18 -1.89 3.74
N ALA A 120 10.21 -1.31 3.05
CA ALA A 120 8.95 -0.90 3.65
C ALA A 120 7.79 -1.05 2.67
N VAL A 121 6.58 -1.07 3.23
CA VAL A 121 5.32 -1.01 2.49
C VAL A 121 4.41 0.04 3.11
N ALA A 122 3.65 0.77 2.29
CA ALA A 122 2.69 1.75 2.77
C ALA A 122 1.33 1.60 2.07
N HIS A 123 0.27 1.67 2.86
CA HIS A 123 -1.11 1.81 2.41
C HIS A 123 -1.39 3.31 2.22
N ALA A 124 -1.32 3.76 0.98
CA ALA A 124 -1.44 5.17 0.61
C ALA A 124 -2.83 5.48 0.03
N GLY A 125 -3.88 5.32 0.84
CA GLY A 125 -5.19 5.88 0.56
C GLY A 125 -5.14 7.41 0.64
N TRP A 126 -6.18 8.12 0.14
CA TRP A 126 -6.18 9.58 0.10
C TRP A 126 -5.95 10.25 1.47
N ARG A 127 -6.49 9.66 2.56
CA ARG A 127 -6.27 10.19 3.92
C ARG A 127 -4.82 10.09 4.33
N GLY A 128 -4.22 8.90 4.18
CA GLY A 128 -2.81 8.68 4.46
C GLY A 128 -1.89 9.58 3.63
N LEU A 129 -2.21 9.78 2.33
CA LEU A 129 -1.49 10.73 1.47
C LEU A 129 -1.62 12.17 1.99
N ALA A 130 -2.82 12.63 2.33
CA ALA A 130 -3.04 13.97 2.85
C ALA A 130 -2.36 14.20 4.22
N GLU A 131 -2.17 13.15 5.00
CA GLU A 131 -1.50 13.19 6.31
C GLU A 131 0.01 12.88 6.24
N GLY A 132 0.52 12.53 5.06
CA GLY A 132 1.95 12.35 4.80
C GLY A 132 2.48 10.95 5.13
N VAL A 133 1.71 9.88 4.90
CA VAL A 133 2.13 8.48 5.13
C VAL A 133 3.43 8.12 4.40
N LEU A 134 3.65 8.65 3.18
CA LEU A 134 4.87 8.39 2.43
C LEU A 134 6.10 9.01 3.12
N ARG A 135 5.98 10.25 3.60
CA ARG A 135 7.03 10.93 4.37
C ARG A 135 7.35 10.16 5.65
N GLN A 136 6.32 9.72 6.38
CA GLN A 136 6.52 8.93 7.60
C GLN A 136 7.17 7.58 7.31
N THR A 137 6.85 6.96 6.17
CA THR A 137 7.50 5.71 5.75
C THR A 137 8.97 5.95 5.41
N VAL A 138 9.29 6.97 4.62
CA VAL A 138 10.66 7.35 4.25
C VAL A 138 11.49 7.69 5.49
N SER A 139 10.91 8.34 6.51
CA SER A 139 11.62 8.69 7.76
C SER A 139 12.08 7.48 8.59
N LYS A 140 11.59 6.26 8.30
CA LYS A 140 12.06 5.03 8.93
C LYS A 140 13.40 4.55 8.37
N PHE A 141 13.72 4.94 7.14
CA PHE A 141 14.98 4.56 6.52
C PHE A 141 16.16 5.33 7.12
N THR A 142 17.27 4.66 7.28
CA THR A 142 18.54 5.28 7.68
C THR A 142 19.34 5.76 6.46
N SER A 143 18.95 5.32 5.26
CA SER A 143 19.49 5.79 3.98
C SER A 143 18.94 7.18 3.65
N ILE A 144 19.70 7.97 2.89
CA ILE A 144 19.19 9.25 2.36
C ILE A 144 18.09 9.01 1.34
N PRO A 145 17.08 9.90 1.19
CA PRO A 145 15.97 9.69 0.30
C PRO A 145 16.37 9.40 -1.16
N SER A 146 17.43 10.00 -1.68
CA SER A 146 17.94 9.76 -3.04
C SER A 146 18.43 8.33 -3.30
N ASP A 147 18.67 7.55 -2.24
CA ASP A 147 19.04 6.14 -2.33
C ASP A 147 17.83 5.20 -2.29
N LEU A 148 16.65 5.74 -2.11
CA LEU A 148 15.43 4.94 -2.07
C LEU A 148 14.91 4.65 -3.48
N LEU A 149 14.47 3.44 -3.67
CA LEU A 149 13.74 2.97 -4.83
C LEU A 149 12.29 2.72 -4.40
N VAL A 150 11.34 3.29 -5.14
CA VAL A 150 9.92 3.23 -4.80
C VAL A 150 9.13 2.67 -5.97
N GLN A 151 8.28 1.71 -5.70
CA GLN A 151 7.35 1.12 -6.65
C GLN A 151 5.91 1.40 -6.23
N LEU A 152 5.15 2.02 -7.10
CA LEU A 152 3.71 2.19 -6.94
C LEU A 152 3.00 0.94 -7.46
N GLY A 153 2.14 0.36 -6.63
CA GLY A 153 1.38 -0.84 -6.95
C GLY A 153 0.04 -0.55 -7.62
N PRO A 154 -0.77 -1.59 -7.86
CA PRO A 154 -2.12 -1.43 -8.37
C PRO A 154 -2.99 -0.58 -7.44
N ALA A 155 -3.80 0.29 -8.03
CA ALA A 155 -4.79 1.12 -7.33
C ALA A 155 -5.91 1.53 -8.28
N ILE A 156 -6.97 2.13 -7.75
CA ILE A 156 -8.02 2.77 -8.55
C ILE A 156 -7.40 3.84 -9.47
N SER A 157 -7.71 3.78 -10.76
CA SER A 157 -7.19 4.78 -11.71
C SER A 157 -8.00 6.09 -11.63
N GLN A 158 -7.37 7.21 -12.00
CA GLN A 158 -7.99 8.52 -11.98
C GLN A 158 -9.38 8.55 -12.63
N LYS A 159 -9.55 7.92 -13.79
CA LYS A 159 -10.82 7.89 -14.54
C LYS A 159 -11.98 7.20 -13.82
N HIS A 160 -11.70 6.46 -12.75
CA HIS A 160 -12.68 5.72 -11.96
C HIS A 160 -12.82 6.24 -10.53
N TYR A 161 -11.94 7.17 -10.11
CA TYR A 161 -11.92 7.68 -8.75
C TYR A 161 -12.59 9.05 -8.66
N GLU A 162 -13.91 9.07 -8.74
CA GLU A 162 -14.70 10.29 -8.59
C GLU A 162 -14.85 10.64 -7.11
N VAL A 163 -14.49 11.88 -6.77
CA VAL A 163 -14.49 12.42 -5.40
C VAL A 163 -15.25 13.74 -5.36
N ARG A 164 -15.60 14.20 -4.16
CA ARG A 164 -16.24 15.50 -3.94
C ARG A 164 -15.18 16.60 -3.78
N GLU A 165 -15.66 17.84 -3.86
CA GLU A 165 -14.84 19.05 -3.74
C GLU A 165 -14.11 19.16 -2.39
N ASP A 166 -14.68 18.63 -1.31
CA ASP A 166 -14.05 18.60 0.02
C ASP A 166 -12.71 17.87 0.03
N LEU A 167 -12.57 16.79 -0.76
CA LEU A 167 -11.31 16.08 -0.90
C LEU A 167 -10.30 16.90 -1.72
N LEU A 168 -10.70 17.52 -2.81
CA LEU A 168 -9.85 18.45 -3.56
C LEU A 168 -9.34 19.57 -2.63
N GLN A 169 -10.26 20.22 -1.90
CA GLN A 169 -9.90 21.32 -1.02
C GLN A 169 -8.90 20.90 0.06
N ARG A 170 -9.08 19.69 0.63
CA ARG A 170 -8.14 19.13 1.61
C ARG A 170 -6.69 19.08 1.08
N PHE A 171 -6.48 18.77 -0.20
CA PHE A 171 -5.15 18.75 -0.79
C PHE A 171 -4.68 20.15 -1.20
N VAL A 172 -5.56 20.99 -1.72
CA VAL A 172 -5.23 22.38 -2.10
C VAL A 172 -4.82 23.20 -0.88
N ASP A 173 -5.43 22.96 0.29
CA ASP A 173 -5.06 23.60 1.55
C ASP A 173 -3.65 23.20 2.04
N LEU A 174 -3.15 22.03 1.63
CA LEU A 174 -1.77 21.61 1.92
C LEU A 174 -0.78 22.31 0.97
N ASP A 175 -1.08 22.32 -0.32
CA ASP A 175 -0.30 22.97 -1.37
C ASP A 175 -1.18 23.09 -2.63
N ASN A 176 -1.34 24.30 -3.15
CA ASN A 176 -2.15 24.59 -4.33
C ASN A 176 -1.69 23.81 -5.58
N THR A 177 -0.44 23.34 -5.63
CA THR A 177 0.08 22.50 -6.73
C THR A 177 -0.63 21.16 -6.86
N TYR A 178 -1.35 20.70 -5.84
CA TYR A 178 -2.15 19.47 -5.93
C TYR A 178 -3.38 19.61 -6.81
N GLN A 179 -3.87 20.82 -7.08
CA GLN A 179 -5.06 21.04 -7.92
C GLN A 179 -4.98 20.31 -9.27
N LYS A 180 -3.79 20.24 -9.88
CA LYS A 180 -3.56 19.56 -11.17
C LYS A 180 -3.84 18.06 -11.19
N TYR A 181 -3.93 17.41 -10.02
CA TYR A 181 -4.24 15.99 -9.88
C TYR A 181 -5.73 15.71 -9.72
N PHE A 182 -6.58 16.74 -9.88
CA PHE A 182 -8.03 16.63 -9.80
C PHE A 182 -8.65 17.19 -11.07
N LEU A 183 -9.13 16.28 -11.93
CA LEU A 183 -9.80 16.68 -13.16
C LEU A 183 -11.30 16.90 -12.89
N PRO A 184 -11.88 18.02 -13.36
CA PRO A 184 -13.31 18.25 -13.22
C PRO A 184 -14.13 17.08 -13.84
N SER A 185 -15.21 16.68 -13.13
CA SER A 185 -16.21 15.74 -13.60
C SER A 185 -17.57 16.43 -13.74
N THR A 186 -18.50 16.18 -12.87
CA THR A 186 -19.76 16.92 -12.76
C THR A 186 -19.64 18.04 -11.74
N GLN A 187 -20.68 18.88 -11.61
CA GLN A 187 -20.67 19.98 -10.65
C GLN A 187 -20.30 19.51 -9.22
N GLY A 188 -19.26 20.10 -8.63
CA GLY A 188 -18.76 19.78 -7.31
C GLY A 188 -18.10 18.41 -7.17
N ARG A 189 -17.73 17.77 -8.32
CA ARG A 189 -17.03 16.47 -8.35
C ARG A 189 -15.80 16.52 -9.23
N TYR A 190 -14.82 15.67 -8.93
CA TYR A 190 -13.52 15.61 -9.58
C TYR A 190 -13.03 14.16 -9.67
N PHE A 191 -12.22 13.87 -10.67
CA PHE A 191 -11.46 12.63 -10.76
C PHE A 191 -10.08 12.82 -10.15
N ALA A 192 -9.80 12.15 -9.02
CA ALA A 192 -8.53 12.27 -8.29
C ALA A 192 -7.47 11.29 -8.78
N ASP A 193 -6.23 11.76 -8.95
CA ASP A 193 -5.07 10.97 -9.35
C ASP A 193 -4.18 10.63 -8.15
N LEU A 194 -4.42 9.47 -7.52
CA LEU A 194 -3.60 8.99 -6.40
C LEU A 194 -2.13 8.79 -6.80
N TYR A 195 -1.89 8.34 -8.04
CA TYR A 195 -0.52 8.13 -8.55
C TYR A 195 0.22 9.46 -8.74
N GLY A 196 -0.45 10.45 -9.30
CA GLY A 196 0.10 11.78 -9.47
C GLY A 196 0.44 12.44 -8.14
N ILE A 197 -0.48 12.37 -7.16
CA ILE A 197 -0.28 12.88 -5.80
C ILE A 197 0.91 12.17 -5.14
N ALA A 198 0.96 10.82 -5.17
CA ALA A 198 2.03 10.07 -4.55
C ALA A 198 3.40 10.38 -5.17
N ARG A 199 3.49 10.43 -6.51
CA ARG A 199 4.74 10.81 -7.21
C ARG A 199 5.19 12.22 -6.82
N HIS A 200 4.27 13.17 -6.77
CA HIS A 200 4.57 14.53 -6.37
C HIS A 200 5.17 14.58 -4.96
N GLN A 201 4.56 13.89 -4.00
CA GLN A 201 5.08 13.83 -2.63
C GLN A 201 6.45 13.18 -2.55
N LEU A 202 6.66 12.07 -3.25
CA LEU A 202 7.92 11.35 -3.26
C LEU A 202 9.08 12.15 -3.90
N GLN A 203 8.77 13.00 -4.88
CA GLN A 203 9.77 13.88 -5.51
C GLN A 203 10.20 15.07 -4.63
N GLN A 204 9.43 15.36 -3.59
CA GLN A 204 9.73 16.44 -2.64
C GLN A 204 10.50 15.95 -1.39
N LEU A 205 10.73 14.64 -1.27
CA LEU A 205 11.46 14.02 -0.15
C LEU A 205 12.92 13.83 -0.47
#